data_142e236e2597a37fb366e8c22c78bd13
#
_entry.id   142e236e2597a37fb366e8c22c78bd13
#
_cell.length_a   1.000
_cell.length_b   1.000
_cell.length_c   1.000
_cell.angle_alpha   90.00
_cell.angle_beta   90.00
_cell.angle_gamma   90.00
#
_symmetry.space_group_name_H-M   'P 1'
#
loop_
_entity.id
_entity.type
_entity.pdbx_description
1 polymer ?
#
loop_
_entity_poly.entity_id
_entity_poly.type
_entity_poly.pdbx_seq_one_letter_code
_entity_poly.pdbx_strand_id
1 'polypeptide(L)'
;MKKFSFVISFVLMFLVAFANDSEAAASVHTVKKGDTLYKISIKHKVSVNSIKSYNNLKSNLIIPNQKLNLKSKVVAKKSTPVKKVAKKSTPSRSNTKVAKEFMVSATAYTAFCKGCSGITKTGINLRKNPHLKVIAVDPKVIKLGTKVHVAGYGYAIAGDTGSAIKGNKIDLFIPNRTSALKWGRKTVKIKILK
;
A
#
# COMPACT_ATOMS: atom_id res chain seq x y z
N MET A 1 0.20 29.16 -62.85
CA MET A 1 1.16 28.47 -61.98
C MET A 1 1.28 29.16 -60.60
N LYS A 2 0.25 29.82 -60.05
CA LYS A 2 0.29 30.53 -58.75
C LYS A 2 -0.66 29.96 -57.69
N LYS A 3 -1.35 28.83 -57.94
CA LYS A 3 -2.33 28.24 -57.00
C LYS A 3 -1.80 27.01 -56.22
N PHE A 4 -0.64 26.50 -56.53
CA PHE A 4 -0.04 25.32 -55.84
C PHE A 4 0.83 25.69 -54.65
N SER A 5 1.26 26.95 -54.53
CA SER A 5 2.17 27.38 -53.47
C SER A 5 1.47 27.60 -52.10
N PHE A 6 0.16 27.82 -52.08
CA PHE A 6 -0.59 28.05 -50.86
C PHE A 6 -1.01 26.79 -50.13
N VAL A 7 -1.14 25.67 -50.85
CA VAL A 7 -1.56 24.39 -50.26
C VAL A 7 -0.39 23.73 -49.47
N ILE A 8 0.85 23.90 -49.94
CA ILE A 8 2.03 23.34 -49.30
C ILE A 8 2.36 24.08 -48.00
N SER A 9 2.12 25.39 -47.95
CA SER A 9 2.34 26.18 -46.74
C SER A 9 1.35 25.85 -45.62
N PHE A 10 0.12 25.44 -45.95
CA PHE A 10 -0.91 25.12 -44.96
C PHE A 10 -0.72 23.70 -44.39
N VAL A 11 -0.15 22.77 -45.16
CA VAL A 11 0.16 21.39 -44.69
C VAL A 11 1.39 21.39 -43.78
N LEU A 12 2.37 22.28 -43.99
CA LEU A 12 3.54 22.39 -43.13
C LEU A 12 3.22 23.03 -41.77
N MET A 13 2.15 23.84 -41.70
CA MET A 13 1.74 24.52 -40.45
C MET A 13 0.92 23.59 -39.52
N PHE A 14 0.41 22.46 -40.03
CA PHE A 14 -0.36 21.51 -39.22
C PHE A 14 0.49 20.39 -38.60
N LEU A 15 1.76 20.29 -38.93
CA LEU A 15 2.69 19.27 -38.42
C LEU A 15 3.44 19.67 -37.12
N VAL A 16 3.21 20.87 -36.60
CA VAL A 16 3.88 21.36 -35.39
C VAL A 16 3.04 21.28 -34.13
N ALA A 17 1.80 20.77 -34.21
CA ALA A 17 0.83 20.81 -33.07
C ALA A 17 0.71 19.50 -32.30
N PHE A 18 1.60 18.54 -32.46
CA PHE A 18 1.72 17.40 -31.54
C PHE A 18 3.09 17.44 -30.84
N ALA A 19 3.39 18.55 -30.19
CA ALA A 19 4.28 18.53 -29.06
C ALA A 19 3.58 17.70 -27.97
N ASN A 20 3.91 16.40 -27.90
CA ASN A 20 3.64 15.62 -26.74
C ASN A 20 4.30 16.36 -25.57
N ASP A 21 3.53 17.09 -24.78
CA ASP A 21 3.91 17.47 -23.44
C ASP A 21 4.11 16.17 -22.67
N SER A 22 5.27 15.58 -22.85
CA SER A 22 5.83 14.61 -21.91
C SER A 22 6.02 15.40 -20.62
N GLU A 23 4.94 15.52 -19.84
CA GLU A 23 4.97 16.01 -18.47
C GLU A 23 6.01 15.14 -17.75
N ALA A 24 7.23 15.68 -17.67
CA ALA A 24 8.33 15.05 -16.95
C ALA A 24 7.83 14.87 -15.51
N ALA A 25 7.28 13.68 -15.22
CA ALA A 25 6.69 13.36 -13.93
C ALA A 25 7.66 13.82 -12.85
N ALA A 26 7.23 14.81 -12.07
CA ALA A 26 8.05 15.44 -11.03
C ALA A 26 8.76 14.35 -10.23
N SER A 27 10.08 14.38 -10.22
CA SER A 27 10.89 13.35 -9.54
C SER A 27 10.73 13.37 -8.01
N VAL A 28 10.07 14.41 -7.48
CA VAL A 28 9.84 14.61 -6.05
C VAL A 28 8.39 15.04 -5.82
N HIS A 29 7.73 14.42 -4.83
CA HIS A 29 6.41 14.79 -4.34
C HIS A 29 6.51 15.35 -2.92
N THR A 30 5.95 16.53 -2.68
CA THR A 30 5.80 17.06 -1.32
C THR A 30 4.46 16.61 -0.76
N VAL A 31 4.51 15.85 0.34
CA VAL A 31 3.34 15.28 1.01
C VAL A 31 2.43 16.40 1.52
N LYS A 32 1.14 16.33 1.18
CA LYS A 32 0.09 17.24 1.66
C LYS A 32 -0.73 16.55 2.77
N LYS A 33 -1.46 17.34 3.57
CA LYS A 33 -2.40 16.80 4.56
C LYS A 33 -3.44 15.91 3.88
N GLY A 34 -3.56 14.66 4.34
CA GLY A 34 -4.47 13.66 3.76
C GLY A 34 -3.86 12.81 2.62
N ASP A 35 -2.58 13.02 2.27
CA ASP A 35 -1.86 12.13 1.37
C ASP A 35 -1.54 10.78 2.05
N THR A 36 -1.46 9.76 1.22
CA THR A 36 -0.95 8.43 1.58
C THR A 36 0.01 7.96 0.50
N LEU A 37 0.96 7.10 0.83
CA LEU A 37 1.85 6.50 -0.17
C LEU A 37 1.08 5.86 -1.33
N TYR A 38 -0.09 5.29 -1.04
CA TYR A 38 -0.95 4.70 -2.06
C TYR A 38 -1.51 5.77 -3.03
N LYS A 39 -2.09 6.88 -2.52
CA LYS A 39 -2.59 7.97 -3.37
C LYS A 39 -1.47 8.55 -4.24
N ILE A 40 -0.29 8.74 -3.65
CA ILE A 40 0.90 9.24 -4.35
C ILE A 40 1.34 8.23 -5.42
N SER A 41 1.31 6.93 -5.11
CA SER A 41 1.68 5.87 -6.05
C SER A 41 0.78 5.84 -7.30
N ILE A 42 -0.54 5.97 -7.12
CA ILE A 42 -1.49 6.04 -8.23
C ILE A 42 -1.29 7.31 -9.05
N LYS A 43 -1.21 8.48 -8.37
CA LYS A 43 -1.04 9.78 -9.01
C LYS A 43 0.20 9.83 -9.90
N HIS A 44 1.31 9.25 -9.43
CA HIS A 44 2.61 9.31 -10.11
C HIS A 44 3.00 8.02 -10.84
N LYS A 45 2.09 7.04 -10.91
CA LYS A 45 2.31 5.72 -11.56
C LYS A 45 3.59 5.02 -11.07
N VAL A 46 3.91 5.17 -9.78
CA VAL A 46 5.08 4.57 -9.11
C VAL A 46 4.59 3.68 -7.99
N SER A 47 5.08 2.45 -7.89
CA SER A 47 4.61 1.52 -6.84
C SER A 47 4.94 2.04 -5.44
N VAL A 48 4.09 1.73 -4.44
CA VAL A 48 4.33 2.08 -3.03
C VAL A 48 5.69 1.56 -2.56
N ASN A 49 6.06 0.34 -2.99
CA ASN A 49 7.35 -0.26 -2.65
C ASN A 49 8.52 0.53 -3.25
N SER A 50 8.40 0.99 -4.49
CA SER A 50 9.41 1.84 -5.12
C SER A 50 9.56 3.18 -4.39
N ILE A 51 8.43 3.85 -4.05
CA ILE A 51 8.49 5.09 -3.27
C ILE A 51 9.19 4.85 -1.93
N LYS A 52 8.86 3.77 -1.24
CA LYS A 52 9.53 3.41 0.03
C LYS A 52 11.01 3.18 -0.15
N SER A 53 11.43 2.43 -1.16
CA SER A 53 12.84 2.14 -1.45
C SER A 53 13.62 3.40 -1.79
N TYR A 54 13.04 4.31 -2.59
CA TYR A 54 13.71 5.57 -3.00
C TYR A 54 13.90 6.54 -1.84
N ASN A 55 13.12 6.37 -0.76
CA ASN A 55 13.11 7.25 0.40
C ASN A 55 13.54 6.56 1.70
N ASN A 56 14.02 5.32 1.65
CA ASN A 56 14.41 4.51 2.80
C ASN A 56 13.30 4.40 3.87
N LEU A 57 12.02 4.40 3.44
CA LEU A 57 10.89 4.33 4.36
C LEU A 57 10.68 2.91 4.86
N LYS A 58 10.78 2.72 6.16
CA LYS A 58 10.52 1.43 6.84
C LYS A 58 9.03 1.15 7.03
N SER A 59 8.17 2.18 6.98
CA SER A 59 6.71 2.07 7.14
C SER A 59 5.98 2.84 6.04
N ASN A 60 4.64 2.79 6.05
CA ASN A 60 3.81 3.60 5.15
C ASN A 60 3.47 4.98 5.75
N LEU A 61 4.01 5.29 6.94
CA LEU A 61 3.79 6.58 7.58
C LEU A 61 4.56 7.67 6.83
N ILE A 62 3.86 8.69 6.43
CA ILE A 62 4.39 9.92 5.85
C ILE A 62 3.75 11.11 6.57
N ILE A 63 4.47 12.23 6.65
CA ILE A 63 4.03 13.44 7.33
C ILE A 63 3.87 14.60 6.33
N PRO A 64 2.95 15.55 6.55
CA PRO A 64 2.84 16.75 5.73
C PRO A 64 4.19 17.46 5.58
N ASN A 65 4.44 18.04 4.40
CA ASN A 65 5.68 18.68 3.97
C ASN A 65 6.89 17.75 3.77
N GLN A 66 6.76 16.44 4.00
CA GLN A 66 7.81 15.48 3.66
C GLN A 66 8.01 15.42 2.15
N LYS A 67 9.25 15.52 1.69
CA LYS A 67 9.62 15.37 0.27
C LYS A 67 9.91 13.89 -0.02
N LEU A 68 9.19 13.33 -0.99
CA LEU A 68 9.34 11.93 -1.43
C LEU A 68 9.92 11.88 -2.83
N ASN A 69 11.07 11.24 -2.99
CA ASN A 69 11.63 10.92 -4.28
C ASN A 69 10.77 9.85 -4.97
N LEU A 70 10.41 10.07 -6.22
CA LEU A 70 9.58 9.16 -7.01
C LEU A 70 10.38 8.40 -8.08
N LYS A 71 11.65 8.74 -8.25
CA LYS A 71 12.59 8.05 -9.14
C LYS A 71 13.81 7.58 -8.34
N SER A 72 14.39 6.45 -8.73
CA SER A 72 15.65 5.99 -8.16
C SER A 72 16.73 7.06 -8.43
N LYS A 73 17.51 7.40 -7.41
CA LYS A 73 18.79 8.08 -7.65
C LYS A 73 19.69 7.08 -8.35
N VAL A 74 19.81 7.17 -9.67
CA VAL A 74 20.80 6.39 -10.42
C VAL A 74 22.17 6.86 -10.02
N VAL A 75 22.76 6.22 -9.02
CA VAL A 75 24.20 6.22 -8.87
C VAL A 75 24.69 5.23 -9.90
N ALA A 76 25.31 5.73 -10.96
CA ALA A 76 25.93 4.90 -12.00
C ALA A 76 26.96 3.97 -11.34
N LYS A 77 26.57 2.72 -11.12
CA LYS A 77 27.48 1.62 -10.80
C LYS A 77 27.37 0.59 -11.91
N LYS A 78 28.44 0.53 -12.69
CA LYS A 78 28.80 -0.34 -13.79
C LYS A 78 28.17 -1.74 -13.66
N SER A 79 27.42 -2.14 -14.67
CA SER A 79 26.80 -3.44 -14.82
C SER A 79 27.84 -4.50 -15.15
N THR A 80 27.88 -5.57 -14.36
CA THR A 80 28.39 -6.88 -14.80
C THR A 80 27.21 -7.82 -14.95
N PRO A 81 27.18 -8.67 -16.00
CA PRO A 81 26.02 -9.50 -16.32
C PRO A 81 25.98 -10.71 -15.40
N VAL A 82 24.89 -10.88 -14.65
CA VAL A 82 24.65 -12.08 -13.86
C VAL A 82 23.63 -12.97 -14.55
N LYS A 83 24.12 -14.15 -14.87
CA LYS A 83 23.55 -15.38 -15.40
C LYS A 83 22.20 -15.73 -14.74
N LYS A 84 21.22 -16.04 -15.59
CA LYS A 84 19.89 -16.51 -15.24
C LYS A 84 19.99 -17.83 -14.46
N VAL A 85 19.62 -17.81 -13.18
CA VAL A 85 19.32 -19.01 -12.41
C VAL A 85 17.94 -18.84 -11.80
N ALA A 86 17.00 -19.63 -12.27
CA ALA A 86 15.67 -19.75 -11.66
C ALA A 86 15.83 -20.36 -10.27
N LYS A 87 15.52 -19.60 -9.22
CA LYS A 87 15.43 -20.12 -7.86
C LYS A 87 14.18 -19.60 -7.18
N LYS A 88 13.30 -20.56 -6.90
CA LYS A 88 12.15 -20.54 -6.02
C LYS A 88 12.24 -19.44 -4.95
N SER A 89 11.34 -18.46 -4.98
CA SER A 89 11.33 -17.32 -4.06
C SER A 89 10.91 -17.77 -2.66
N THR A 90 11.88 -17.96 -1.81
CA THR A 90 11.69 -17.98 -0.35
C THR A 90 11.44 -16.53 0.10
N PRO A 91 10.43 -16.22 0.93
CA PRO A 91 10.19 -14.86 1.37
C PRO A 91 11.34 -14.35 2.22
N SER A 92 11.94 -13.25 1.78
CA SER A 92 13.00 -12.55 2.50
C SER A 92 12.55 -12.25 3.94
N ARG A 93 13.26 -12.81 4.88
CA ARG A 93 13.10 -12.57 6.32
C ARG A 93 13.51 -11.14 6.62
N SER A 94 12.53 -10.21 6.67
CA SER A 94 12.76 -8.93 7.31
C SER A 94 13.03 -9.20 8.80
N ASN A 95 14.15 -8.70 9.33
CA ASN A 95 14.53 -8.79 10.74
C ASN A 95 13.61 -7.95 11.65
N THR A 96 12.31 -8.17 11.57
CA THR A 96 11.36 -7.59 12.51
C THR A 96 11.40 -8.46 13.76
N LYS A 97 11.97 -7.97 14.86
CA LYS A 97 12.01 -8.68 16.13
C LYS A 97 10.59 -9.06 16.54
N VAL A 98 10.32 -10.35 16.61
CA VAL A 98 9.07 -10.91 17.15
C VAL A 98 9.14 -10.80 18.67
N ALA A 99 8.17 -10.09 19.26
CA ALA A 99 8.09 -9.95 20.71
C ALA A 99 7.37 -11.14 21.36
N LYS A 100 6.34 -11.67 20.71
CA LYS A 100 5.52 -12.78 21.18
C LYS A 100 4.81 -13.43 19.98
N GLU A 101 4.61 -14.73 20.02
CA GLU A 101 3.74 -15.43 19.08
C GLU A 101 2.82 -16.41 19.80
N PHE A 102 1.60 -16.56 19.32
CA PHE A 102 0.60 -17.48 19.87
C PHE A 102 -0.51 -17.77 18.85
N MET A 103 -1.36 -18.72 19.16
CA MET A 103 -2.51 -19.08 18.32
C MET A 103 -3.73 -18.27 18.69
N VAL A 104 -4.50 -17.83 17.67
CA VAL A 104 -5.72 -17.07 17.82
C VAL A 104 -6.82 -17.63 16.94
N SER A 105 -8.07 -17.52 17.38
CA SER A 105 -9.24 -17.75 16.52
C SER A 105 -9.47 -16.50 15.68
N ALA A 106 -9.38 -16.62 14.36
CA ALA A 106 -9.51 -15.53 13.43
C ALA A 106 -10.78 -15.66 12.59
N THR A 107 -11.58 -14.60 12.56
CA THR A 107 -12.69 -14.37 11.63
C THR A 107 -12.38 -13.21 10.70
N ALA A 108 -13.30 -12.83 9.83
CA ALA A 108 -13.13 -11.68 8.96
C ALA A 108 -14.39 -10.83 8.87
N TYR A 109 -14.22 -9.51 8.77
CA TYR A 109 -15.29 -8.55 8.62
C TYR A 109 -15.04 -7.61 7.42
N THR A 110 -16.11 -6.94 6.98
CA THR A 110 -16.05 -5.89 5.97
C THR A 110 -16.59 -4.56 6.51
N ALA A 111 -16.09 -3.45 6.02
CA ALA A 111 -16.56 -2.11 6.39
C ALA A 111 -17.72 -1.60 5.52
N PHE A 112 -18.20 -2.40 4.56
CA PHE A 112 -19.16 -1.98 3.53
C PHE A 112 -20.57 -2.53 3.77
N CYS A 113 -20.91 -2.90 4.99
CA CYS A 113 -22.24 -3.33 5.39
C CYS A 113 -23.18 -2.14 5.63
N LYS A 114 -24.51 -2.38 5.48
CA LYS A 114 -25.53 -1.39 5.84
C LYS A 114 -25.43 -1.07 7.34
N GLY A 115 -25.35 0.21 7.71
CA GLY A 115 -25.21 0.65 9.11
C GLY A 115 -23.78 0.63 9.67
N CYS A 116 -22.79 0.06 8.97
CA CYS A 116 -21.41 0.14 9.42
C CYS A 116 -20.82 1.53 9.23
N SER A 117 -20.17 2.09 10.25
CA SER A 117 -19.47 3.39 10.14
C SER A 117 -18.27 3.33 9.18
N GLY A 118 -17.62 2.18 9.10
CA GLY A 118 -16.36 1.99 8.40
C GLY A 118 -15.18 2.66 9.10
N ILE A 119 -15.37 3.17 10.33
CA ILE A 119 -14.34 3.80 11.16
C ILE A 119 -13.97 2.84 12.29
N THR A 120 -12.70 2.51 12.42
CA THR A 120 -12.18 1.64 13.49
C THR A 120 -12.11 2.37 14.82
N LYS A 121 -11.88 1.63 15.92
CA LYS A 121 -11.68 2.20 17.25
C LYS A 121 -10.51 3.19 17.31
N THR A 122 -9.49 3.03 16.48
CA THR A 122 -8.35 3.95 16.38
C THR A 122 -8.56 5.08 15.36
N GLY A 123 -9.77 5.25 14.82
CA GLY A 123 -10.12 6.32 13.89
C GLY A 123 -9.72 6.07 12.43
N ILE A 124 -9.28 4.86 12.07
CA ILE A 124 -8.94 4.53 10.67
C ILE A 124 -10.24 4.39 9.86
N ASN A 125 -10.39 5.18 8.81
CA ASN A 125 -11.50 5.03 7.88
C ASN A 125 -11.18 3.93 6.86
N LEU A 126 -11.75 2.74 7.04
CA LEU A 126 -11.52 1.56 6.21
C LEU A 126 -12.14 1.69 4.82
N ARG A 127 -13.24 2.45 4.68
CA ARG A 127 -13.89 2.70 3.39
C ARG A 127 -13.01 3.56 2.49
N LYS A 128 -12.35 4.57 3.07
CA LYS A 128 -11.38 5.42 2.35
C LYS A 128 -10.03 4.72 2.14
N ASN A 129 -9.73 3.69 2.92
CA ASN A 129 -8.45 2.99 2.92
C ASN A 129 -8.64 1.46 2.86
N PRO A 130 -9.30 0.91 1.83
CA PRO A 130 -9.63 -0.52 1.75
C PRO A 130 -8.39 -1.42 1.58
N HIS A 131 -7.25 -0.85 1.24
CA HIS A 131 -5.97 -1.56 1.10
C HIS A 131 -5.24 -1.78 2.43
N LEU A 132 -5.65 -1.10 3.50
CA LEU A 132 -5.03 -1.27 4.81
C LEU A 132 -5.41 -2.62 5.40
N LYS A 133 -4.42 -3.27 5.99
CA LYS A 133 -4.65 -4.48 6.79
C LYS A 133 -4.77 -4.10 8.25
N VAL A 134 -5.99 -4.17 8.74
CA VAL A 134 -6.35 -3.85 10.12
C VAL A 134 -7.03 -5.06 10.73
N ILE A 135 -6.78 -5.30 12.01
CA ILE A 135 -7.46 -6.33 12.77
C ILE A 135 -8.15 -5.73 14.00
N ALA A 136 -9.32 -6.26 14.31
CA ALA A 136 -9.94 -6.05 15.61
C ALA A 136 -9.36 -7.06 16.61
N VAL A 137 -9.12 -6.61 17.83
CA VAL A 137 -8.46 -7.36 18.90
C VAL A 137 -9.11 -7.09 20.25
N ASP A 138 -8.80 -7.92 21.25
CA ASP A 138 -8.98 -7.58 22.65
C ASP A 138 -7.77 -6.73 23.12
N PRO A 139 -7.96 -5.45 23.52
CA PRO A 139 -6.87 -4.59 23.96
C PRO A 139 -6.12 -5.09 25.21
N LYS A 140 -6.75 -6.00 25.98
CA LYS A 140 -6.10 -6.64 27.13
C LYS A 140 -5.06 -7.67 26.69
N VAL A 141 -5.17 -8.21 25.49
CA VAL A 141 -4.25 -9.22 24.92
C VAL A 141 -3.26 -8.60 23.94
N ILE A 142 -3.76 -7.75 23.04
CA ILE A 142 -2.97 -7.05 22.02
C ILE A 142 -3.34 -5.57 22.08
N LYS A 143 -2.40 -4.71 22.52
CA LYS A 143 -2.64 -3.27 22.60
C LYS A 143 -2.96 -2.68 21.22
N LEU A 144 -3.90 -1.72 21.19
CA LEU A 144 -4.19 -0.97 19.95
C LEU A 144 -2.93 -0.25 19.45
N GLY A 145 -2.78 -0.15 18.14
CA GLY A 145 -1.59 0.38 17.48
C GLY A 145 -0.46 -0.65 17.28
N THR A 146 -0.55 -1.83 17.88
CA THR A 146 0.46 -2.88 17.76
C THR A 146 0.55 -3.38 16.32
N LYS A 147 1.77 -3.49 15.79
CA LYS A 147 2.04 -4.17 14.51
C LYS A 147 2.08 -5.67 14.74
N VAL A 148 1.41 -6.40 13.86
CA VAL A 148 1.33 -7.86 13.95
C VAL A 148 1.56 -8.50 12.59
N HIS A 149 1.92 -9.78 12.59
CA HIS A 149 1.85 -10.63 11.40
C HIS A 149 0.91 -11.79 11.69
N VAL A 150 -0.14 -11.93 10.88
CA VAL A 150 -1.13 -13.01 10.98
C VAL A 150 -0.89 -14.00 9.86
N ALA A 151 -0.74 -15.28 10.19
CA ALA A 151 -0.52 -16.34 9.20
C ALA A 151 -1.68 -16.39 8.20
N GLY A 152 -1.37 -16.42 6.91
CA GLY A 152 -2.36 -16.41 5.82
C GLY A 152 -2.99 -15.06 5.52
N TYR A 153 -2.82 -14.05 6.38
CA TYR A 153 -3.30 -12.67 6.15
C TYR A 153 -2.16 -11.68 5.91
N GLY A 154 -1.04 -11.82 6.64
CA GLY A 154 0.15 -10.99 6.51
C GLY A 154 0.27 -9.91 7.59
N TYR A 155 1.08 -8.87 7.31
CA TYR A 155 1.32 -7.76 8.24
C TYR A 155 0.09 -6.86 8.36
N ALA A 156 -0.28 -6.54 9.60
CA ALA A 156 -1.46 -5.74 9.92
C ALA A 156 -1.22 -4.86 11.16
N ILE A 157 -2.17 -3.97 11.43
CA ILE A 157 -2.22 -3.16 12.66
C ILE A 157 -3.43 -3.62 13.49
N ALA A 158 -3.24 -3.80 14.78
CA ALA A 158 -4.32 -3.91 15.76
C ALA A 158 -4.99 -2.54 15.93
N GLY A 159 -5.95 -2.23 15.06
CA GLY A 159 -6.55 -0.89 14.94
C GLY A 159 -8.01 -0.82 15.32
N ASP A 160 -8.63 -1.95 15.66
CA ASP A 160 -10.04 -2.01 15.95
C ASP A 160 -10.37 -2.90 17.16
N THR A 161 -11.60 -2.83 17.63
CA THR A 161 -12.16 -3.67 18.69
C THR A 161 -13.56 -4.13 18.30
N GLY A 162 -14.00 -5.25 18.87
CA GLY A 162 -15.36 -5.73 18.72
C GLY A 162 -15.91 -6.26 20.05
N SER A 163 -17.21 -6.12 20.30
CA SER A 163 -17.85 -6.65 21.52
C SER A 163 -17.63 -8.16 21.68
N ALA A 164 -17.64 -8.90 20.57
CA ALA A 164 -17.41 -10.35 20.52
C ALA A 164 -15.92 -10.75 20.41
N ILE A 165 -15.00 -9.78 20.24
CA ILE A 165 -13.57 -10.02 20.09
C ILE A 165 -12.90 -9.91 21.46
N LYS A 166 -12.81 -11.04 22.15
CA LYS A 166 -12.26 -11.16 23.52
C LYS A 166 -11.21 -12.26 23.60
N GLY A 167 -10.21 -12.05 24.45
CA GLY A 167 -9.11 -13.00 24.64
C GLY A 167 -8.32 -13.22 23.35
N ASN A 168 -8.05 -14.47 23.03
CA ASN A 168 -7.29 -14.87 21.83
C ASN A 168 -8.17 -14.94 20.56
N LYS A 169 -9.14 -14.03 20.41
CA LYS A 169 -9.94 -13.85 19.19
C LYS A 169 -9.48 -12.60 18.46
N ILE A 170 -9.44 -12.67 17.13
CA ILE A 170 -9.20 -11.53 16.27
C ILE A 170 -10.19 -11.52 15.11
N ASP A 171 -10.43 -10.35 14.53
CA ASP A 171 -11.25 -10.19 13.34
C ASP A 171 -10.52 -9.38 12.28
N LEU A 172 -10.39 -9.92 11.08
CA LEU A 172 -9.56 -9.38 10.02
C LEU A 172 -10.39 -8.52 9.09
N PHE A 173 -9.95 -7.30 8.84
CA PHE A 173 -10.60 -6.48 7.83
C PHE A 173 -10.27 -7.00 6.42
N ILE A 174 -11.29 -7.46 5.71
CA ILE A 174 -11.22 -7.86 4.30
C ILE A 174 -12.29 -7.05 3.54
N PRO A 175 -11.90 -6.12 2.64
CA PRO A 175 -12.86 -5.20 2.02
C PRO A 175 -13.90 -5.90 1.15
N ASN A 176 -13.51 -6.97 0.45
CA ASN A 176 -14.43 -7.74 -0.39
C ASN A 176 -15.21 -8.76 0.46
N ARG A 177 -16.55 -8.67 0.43
CA ARG A 177 -17.44 -9.51 1.23
C ARG A 177 -17.28 -11.00 0.92
N THR A 178 -17.16 -11.38 -0.34
CA THR A 178 -16.97 -12.78 -0.76
C THR A 178 -15.67 -13.34 -0.20
N SER A 179 -14.60 -12.55 -0.27
CA SER A 179 -13.29 -12.93 0.29
C SER A 179 -13.32 -13.02 1.82
N ALA A 180 -14.05 -12.15 2.51
CA ALA A 180 -14.26 -12.22 3.95
C ALA A 180 -15.03 -13.51 4.36
N LEU A 181 -16.09 -13.84 3.62
CA LEU A 181 -16.82 -15.09 3.83
C LEU A 181 -15.96 -16.33 3.54
N LYS A 182 -15.16 -16.29 2.47
CA LYS A 182 -14.23 -17.38 2.13
C LYS A 182 -13.12 -17.56 3.17
N TRP A 183 -12.73 -16.50 3.89
CA TRP A 183 -11.79 -16.62 5.02
C TRP A 183 -12.40 -17.52 6.10
N GLY A 184 -13.66 -17.33 6.44
CA GLY A 184 -14.38 -18.09 7.46
C GLY A 184 -13.81 -17.89 8.85
N ARG A 185 -13.90 -18.93 9.68
CA ARG A 185 -13.30 -19.01 11.02
C ARG A 185 -12.21 -20.07 11.02
N LYS A 186 -11.00 -19.70 11.46
CA LYS A 186 -9.88 -20.64 11.56
C LYS A 186 -8.90 -20.22 12.67
N THR A 187 -8.19 -21.19 13.20
CA THR A 187 -7.11 -20.92 14.14
C THR A 187 -5.83 -20.66 13.38
N VAL A 188 -5.20 -19.52 13.63
CA VAL A 188 -3.99 -19.07 12.95
C VAL A 188 -2.95 -18.56 13.94
N LYS A 189 -1.67 -18.63 13.56
CA LYS A 189 -0.57 -18.04 14.33
C LYS A 189 -0.52 -16.53 14.12
N ILE A 190 -0.43 -15.78 15.21
CA ILE A 190 -0.15 -14.35 15.21
C ILE A 190 1.21 -14.09 15.85
N LYS A 191 1.96 -13.15 15.27
CA LYS A 191 3.24 -12.65 15.79
C LYS A 191 3.08 -11.17 16.12
N ILE A 192 3.41 -10.82 17.35
CA ILE A 192 3.52 -9.43 17.80
C ILE A 192 4.90 -8.92 17.39
N LEU A 193 4.95 -7.77 16.76
CA LEU A 193 6.18 -7.17 16.23
C LEU A 193 6.61 -6.00 17.10
N LYS A 194 7.93 -5.90 17.35
CA LYS A 194 8.54 -4.75 18.03
C LYS A 194 8.98 -3.69 17.03
#